data_d0639b5cd081cc006d5946eb7b3d1f7b
#
_entry.id   d0639b5cd081cc006d5946eb7b3d1f7b
#
_cell.length_a   1.000
_cell.length_b   1.000
_cell.length_c   1.000
_cell.angle_alpha   90.00
_cell.angle_beta   90.00
_cell.angle_gamma   90.00
#
_symmetry.space_group_name_H-M   'P 1'
#
loop_
_entity.id
_entity.type
_entity.pdbx_description
1 polymer ?
#
loop_
_entity_poly.entity_id
_entity_poly.type
_entity_poly.pdbx_seq_one_letter_code
_entity_poly.pdbx_strand_id
1 'polypeptide(L)'
;MSLNAMFAIILSIEIVITLMSNLPPDSTNTIFIPTSPAERYSQAIESGQFMPDEAQAQAVQELDRVWKELFTRYKATKTVFNRFRRDTTPKGVYMWGGVGRGKTWLMDQFYESIPFRRKTRLHFHHFMQQVHKELNKLSGQRNPLELVADQIYKNAVVICFDEFFVSNVTDAMILSDLFQKLFERGVTLVATSNIAPEGLYKNGIHRDRFLPTIELVQKNCAVLNVDAGVDYRLRVLRQAQLFKHPLNDEVGSWMTERFQALTHTQTLSNTPIMINNRVVETLGHTEDVLWCEFSELCFKPRSPADFIEIANIYNTVLVSNIPYLTDFLSEGTRRFIYLVDEFYDRGVKLILTSEDSIIELYEGERLAFEIERTRSRLLEMQSDDYLHSEHRQIQVAKSS
;
A
#
# COMPACT_ATOMS: atom_id res chain seq x y z
N MET A 1 -25.50 -33.65 0.46
CA MET A 1 -24.35 -32.89 0.98
C MET A 1 -23.59 -33.80 1.93
N SER A 2 -22.30 -34.05 1.64
CA SER A 2 -21.51 -34.99 2.47
C SER A 2 -21.14 -34.35 3.81
N LEU A 3 -21.06 -35.17 4.83
CA LEU A 3 -20.72 -34.81 6.23
C LEU A 3 -19.41 -33.95 6.31
N ASN A 4 -18.47 -34.18 5.38
CA ASN A 4 -17.20 -33.48 5.29
C ASN A 4 -17.34 -32.00 4.83
N ALA A 5 -18.36 -31.66 4.06
CA ALA A 5 -18.61 -30.26 3.65
C ALA A 5 -19.22 -29.45 4.81
N MET A 6 -20.00 -30.10 5.66
CA MET A 6 -20.58 -29.48 6.86
C MET A 6 -19.52 -29.23 7.94
N PHE A 7 -18.57 -30.16 8.10
CA PHE A 7 -17.44 -30.00 9.03
C PHE A 7 -16.48 -28.86 8.61
N ALA A 8 -16.21 -28.69 7.30
CA ALA A 8 -15.36 -27.60 6.81
C ALA A 8 -16.02 -26.21 7.00
N ILE A 9 -17.34 -26.12 6.89
CA ILE A 9 -18.09 -24.89 7.13
C ILE A 9 -18.11 -24.54 8.63
N ILE A 10 -18.27 -25.53 9.48
CA ILE A 10 -18.27 -25.34 10.95
C ILE A 10 -16.88 -24.93 11.43
N LEU A 11 -15.80 -25.54 10.92
CA LEU A 11 -14.42 -25.18 11.27
C LEU A 11 -14.06 -23.75 10.81
N SER A 12 -14.55 -23.32 9.65
CA SER A 12 -14.35 -21.96 9.15
C SER A 12 -15.12 -20.91 9.97
N ILE A 13 -16.28 -21.29 10.50
CA ILE A 13 -17.08 -20.43 11.39
C ILE A 13 -16.44 -20.37 12.79
N GLU A 14 -15.91 -21.46 13.31
CA GLU A 14 -15.25 -21.50 14.62
C GLU A 14 -13.93 -20.72 14.63
N ILE A 15 -13.15 -20.75 13.54
CA ILE A 15 -11.92 -19.93 13.42
C ILE A 15 -12.26 -18.44 13.37
N VAL A 16 -13.31 -18.04 12.68
CA VAL A 16 -13.78 -16.64 12.64
C VAL A 16 -14.37 -16.22 14.01
N ILE A 17 -15.06 -17.11 14.70
CA ILE A 17 -15.61 -16.85 16.05
C ILE A 17 -14.48 -16.80 17.09
N THR A 18 -13.45 -17.63 16.99
CA THR A 18 -12.31 -17.65 17.93
C THR A 18 -11.39 -16.45 17.75
N LEU A 19 -11.25 -15.93 16.51
CA LEU A 19 -10.58 -14.64 16.26
C LEU A 19 -11.42 -13.43 16.73
N MET A 20 -12.75 -13.60 16.86
CA MET A 20 -13.65 -12.56 17.37
C MET A 20 -13.85 -12.60 18.89
N SER A 21 -13.50 -13.71 19.58
CA SER A 21 -13.75 -13.89 21.02
C SER A 21 -12.58 -13.52 21.94
N ASN A 22 -11.42 -13.15 21.40
CA ASN A 22 -10.26 -12.73 22.19
C ASN A 22 -10.18 -11.23 22.47
N LEU A 23 -11.32 -10.51 22.44
CA LEU A 23 -11.42 -9.12 22.93
C LEU A 23 -12.01 -9.16 24.35
N PRO A 24 -11.43 -8.43 25.30
CA PRO A 24 -11.94 -8.42 26.68
C PRO A 24 -13.38 -7.89 26.77
N PRO A 25 -14.20 -8.42 27.69
CA PRO A 25 -15.56 -7.96 27.87
C PRO A 25 -15.61 -6.52 28.34
N ASP A 26 -16.52 -5.75 27.74
CA ASP A 26 -16.87 -4.38 28.14
C ASP A 26 -17.23 -4.32 29.63
N SER A 27 -16.31 -3.89 30.44
CA SER A 27 -16.58 -3.49 31.83
C SER A 27 -15.72 -2.28 32.19
N THR A 28 -16.19 -1.12 31.78
CA THR A 28 -16.18 0.15 32.56
C THR A 28 -16.79 1.24 31.69
N ASN A 29 -17.78 1.93 32.21
CA ASN A 29 -18.42 3.15 31.65
C ASN A 29 -17.46 4.35 31.67
N THR A 30 -16.31 4.23 31.03
CA THR A 30 -15.52 5.37 30.63
C THR A 30 -15.98 5.69 29.22
N ILE A 31 -16.55 6.86 28.99
CA ILE A 31 -16.86 7.38 27.67
C ILE A 31 -15.52 7.51 26.94
N PHE A 32 -15.12 6.48 26.23
CA PHE A 32 -13.96 6.52 25.34
C PHE A 32 -14.36 7.46 24.19
N ILE A 33 -13.90 8.71 24.26
CA ILE A 33 -13.98 9.62 23.13
C ILE A 33 -12.80 9.25 22.24
N PRO A 34 -13.05 8.62 21.08
CA PRO A 34 -11.95 8.25 20.20
C PRO A 34 -11.30 9.51 19.67
N THR A 35 -9.97 9.57 19.72
CA THR A 35 -9.17 10.65 19.18
C THR A 35 -9.49 10.82 17.70
N SER A 36 -9.83 12.04 17.29
CA SER A 36 -10.21 12.32 15.89
C SER A 36 -8.99 12.30 14.95
N PRO A 37 -9.17 12.17 13.63
CA PRO A 37 -8.07 12.28 12.66
C PRO A 37 -7.29 13.59 12.81
N ALA A 38 -7.97 14.71 13.07
CA ALA A 38 -7.33 16.01 13.25
C ALA A 38 -6.46 16.07 14.50
N GLU A 39 -6.93 15.53 15.62
CA GLU A 39 -6.15 15.46 16.87
C GLU A 39 -4.93 14.57 16.72
N ARG A 40 -5.04 13.43 16.05
CA ARG A 40 -3.92 12.52 15.77
C ARG A 40 -2.87 13.18 14.88
N TYR A 41 -3.29 13.91 13.85
CA TYR A 41 -2.39 14.67 12.98
C TYR A 41 -1.64 15.76 13.75
N SER A 42 -2.34 16.53 14.61
CA SER A 42 -1.71 17.55 15.45
C SER A 42 -0.66 16.94 16.38
N GLN A 43 -0.97 15.83 17.05
CA GLN A 43 -0.02 15.11 17.91
C GLN A 43 1.21 14.61 17.14
N ALA A 44 1.03 14.13 15.90
CA ALA A 44 2.14 13.68 15.05
C ALA A 44 3.06 14.85 14.63
N ILE A 45 2.51 16.03 14.39
CA ILE A 45 3.30 17.24 14.13
C ILE A 45 4.03 17.69 15.40
N GLU A 46 3.35 17.77 16.54
CA GLU A 46 3.93 18.19 17.83
C GLU A 46 5.06 17.25 18.28
N SER A 47 4.94 15.95 18.01
CA SER A 47 5.99 14.97 18.31
C SER A 47 7.16 15.00 17.33
N GLY A 48 7.09 15.83 16.28
CA GLY A 48 8.12 15.90 15.22
C GLY A 48 8.10 14.71 14.23
N GLN A 49 7.09 13.85 14.32
CA GLN A 49 6.93 12.71 13.42
C GLN A 49 6.59 13.16 11.99
N PHE A 50 5.87 14.28 11.87
CA PHE A 50 5.52 14.90 10.59
C PHE A 50 5.83 16.39 10.60
N MET A 51 6.18 16.92 9.42
CA MET A 51 6.20 18.36 9.21
C MET A 51 4.84 18.84 8.72
N PRO A 52 4.41 20.03 9.09
CA PRO A 52 3.18 20.64 8.58
C PRO A 52 3.21 20.69 7.05
N ASP A 53 2.16 20.19 6.43
CA ASP A 53 1.94 20.21 4.99
C ASP A 53 0.50 20.66 4.73
N GLU A 54 0.32 21.66 3.86
CA GLU A 54 -0.99 22.28 3.62
C GLU A 54 -1.95 21.33 2.93
N ALA A 55 -1.48 20.54 1.97
CA ALA A 55 -2.32 19.56 1.26
C ALA A 55 -2.74 18.40 2.18
N GLN A 56 -1.82 17.94 3.06
CA GLN A 56 -2.16 16.97 4.09
C GLN A 56 -3.14 17.55 5.11
N ALA A 57 -2.97 18.80 5.53
CA ALA A 57 -3.88 19.46 6.45
C ALA A 57 -5.31 19.56 5.88
N GLN A 58 -5.45 19.89 4.59
CA GLN A 58 -6.75 19.87 3.89
C GLN A 58 -7.36 18.46 3.86
N ALA A 59 -6.54 17.44 3.58
CA ALA A 59 -7.01 16.05 3.59
C ALA A 59 -7.47 15.63 4.98
N VAL A 60 -6.74 16.01 6.03
CA VAL A 60 -7.12 15.76 7.43
C VAL A 60 -8.43 16.44 7.80
N GLN A 61 -8.66 17.68 7.37
CA GLN A 61 -9.92 18.38 7.61
C GLN A 61 -11.11 17.64 7.01
N GLU A 62 -10.97 17.14 5.77
CA GLU A 62 -12.04 16.37 5.12
C GLU A 62 -12.24 15.00 5.78
N LEU A 63 -11.17 14.30 6.15
CA LEU A 63 -11.26 13.05 6.91
C LEU A 63 -11.92 13.24 8.28
N ASP A 64 -11.61 14.33 8.96
CA ASP A 64 -12.20 14.69 10.26
C ASP A 64 -13.70 15.04 10.10
N ARG A 65 -14.09 15.72 9.00
CA ARG A 65 -15.50 15.95 8.65
C ARG A 65 -16.23 14.63 8.50
N VAL A 66 -15.70 13.72 7.67
CA VAL A 66 -16.31 12.39 7.45
C VAL A 66 -16.42 11.63 8.77
N TRP A 67 -15.37 11.65 9.59
CA TRP A 67 -15.36 11.00 10.89
C TRP A 67 -16.47 11.53 11.81
N LYS A 68 -16.63 12.86 11.91
CA LYS A 68 -17.68 13.52 12.71
C LYS A 68 -19.09 13.14 12.25
N GLU A 69 -19.31 13.14 10.94
CA GLU A 69 -20.61 12.76 10.34
C GLU A 69 -20.93 11.29 10.59
N LEU A 70 -19.95 10.39 10.40
CA LEU A 70 -20.08 8.96 10.68
C LEU A 70 -20.36 8.70 12.16
N PHE A 71 -19.66 9.40 13.05
CA PHE A 71 -19.82 9.25 14.49
C PHE A 71 -21.22 9.72 14.94
N THR A 72 -21.69 10.82 14.40
CA THR A 72 -23.04 11.33 14.63
C THR A 72 -24.09 10.33 14.17
N ARG A 73 -23.94 9.79 12.96
CA ARG A 73 -24.81 8.75 12.42
C ARG A 73 -24.81 7.49 13.28
N TYR A 74 -23.65 7.05 13.74
CA TYR A 74 -23.51 5.89 14.62
C TYR A 74 -24.20 6.10 15.97
N LYS A 75 -24.08 7.29 16.60
CA LYS A 75 -24.78 7.62 17.83
C LYS A 75 -26.31 7.65 17.61
N ALA A 76 -26.76 8.22 16.50
CA ALA A 76 -28.17 8.29 16.16
C ALA A 76 -28.83 6.91 16.00
N THR A 77 -28.12 5.91 15.47
CA THR A 77 -28.64 4.54 15.32
C THR A 77 -28.83 3.80 16.65
N LYS A 78 -28.15 4.22 17.72
CA LYS A 78 -28.32 3.66 19.07
C LYS A 78 -29.56 4.21 19.80
N THR A 79 -30.18 5.27 19.32
CA THR A 79 -31.34 5.91 19.95
C THR A 79 -32.63 5.46 19.25
N VAL A 80 -33.53 4.83 19.97
CA VAL A 80 -34.77 4.18 19.47
C VAL A 80 -35.69 5.12 18.67
N PHE A 81 -35.61 6.43 18.86
CA PHE A 81 -36.42 7.45 18.23
C PHE A 81 -36.03 7.84 16.80
N ASN A 82 -34.86 7.44 16.30
CA ASN A 82 -34.33 7.96 15.03
C ASN A 82 -34.44 6.98 13.84
N ARG A 83 -35.27 5.95 13.95
CA ARG A 83 -35.47 4.91 12.91
C ARG A 83 -36.05 5.42 11.59
N PHE A 84 -36.57 6.67 11.55
CA PHE A 84 -37.24 7.27 10.39
C PHE A 84 -36.50 8.43 9.73
N ARG A 85 -35.33 8.84 10.26
CA ARG A 85 -34.54 9.88 9.62
C ARG A 85 -33.68 9.23 8.54
N ARG A 86 -33.88 9.56 7.28
CA ARG A 86 -32.93 9.33 6.20
C ARG A 86 -31.74 10.25 6.45
N ASP A 87 -30.80 9.81 7.30
CA ASP A 87 -29.54 10.51 7.45
C ASP A 87 -28.81 10.44 6.12
N THR A 88 -28.44 11.59 5.60
CA THR A 88 -27.63 11.69 4.38
C THR A 88 -26.32 10.93 4.59
N THR A 89 -25.96 10.09 3.63
CA THR A 89 -24.66 9.39 3.64
C THR A 89 -23.54 10.42 3.62
N PRO A 90 -22.57 10.35 4.54
CA PRO A 90 -21.43 11.24 4.50
C PRO A 90 -20.71 11.16 3.14
N LYS A 91 -20.42 12.31 2.55
CA LYS A 91 -19.59 12.37 1.37
C LYS A 91 -18.18 11.90 1.75
N GLY A 92 -17.68 10.85 1.12
CA GLY A 92 -16.37 10.26 1.40
C GLY A 92 -15.21 11.13 0.96
N VAL A 93 -14.01 10.54 0.90
CA VAL A 93 -12.78 11.23 0.47
C VAL A 93 -12.02 10.36 -0.54
N TYR A 94 -11.57 10.96 -1.62
CA TYR A 94 -10.64 10.35 -2.58
C TYR A 94 -9.36 11.17 -2.57
N MET A 95 -8.31 10.63 -1.94
CA MET A 95 -6.98 11.26 -1.84
C MET A 95 -6.10 10.73 -2.96
N TRP A 96 -5.58 11.61 -3.80
CA TRP A 96 -4.67 11.23 -4.86
C TRP A 96 -3.40 12.08 -4.87
N GLY A 97 -2.35 11.56 -5.50
CA GLY A 97 -1.04 12.23 -5.59
C GLY A 97 0.09 11.21 -5.68
N GLY A 98 1.30 11.67 -5.88
CA GLY A 98 2.50 10.85 -6.00
C GLY A 98 2.73 9.93 -4.80
N VAL A 99 3.62 8.97 -4.95
CA VAL A 99 4.06 8.06 -3.88
C VAL A 99 4.81 8.87 -2.81
N GLY A 100 4.75 8.45 -1.53
CA GLY A 100 5.48 9.13 -0.46
C GLY A 100 4.80 10.37 0.13
N ARG A 101 3.55 10.64 -0.22
CA ARG A 101 2.79 11.82 0.23
C ARG A 101 2.03 11.64 1.55
N GLY A 102 2.24 10.54 2.24
CA GLY A 102 1.57 10.26 3.52
C GLY A 102 0.11 9.80 3.41
N LYS A 103 -0.38 9.46 2.19
CA LYS A 103 -1.77 9.00 1.98
C LYS A 103 -2.13 7.80 2.85
N THR A 104 -1.26 6.80 2.89
CA THR A 104 -1.45 5.58 3.69
C THR A 104 -1.53 5.91 5.18
N TRP A 105 -0.62 6.76 5.67
CA TRP A 105 -0.66 7.19 7.06
C TRP A 105 -1.95 7.95 7.41
N LEU A 106 -2.40 8.87 6.55
CA LEU A 106 -3.67 9.58 6.73
C LEU A 106 -4.86 8.60 6.76
N MET A 107 -4.84 7.58 5.91
CA MET A 107 -5.83 6.50 5.90
C MET A 107 -5.78 5.69 7.21
N ASP A 108 -4.58 5.37 7.73
CA ASP A 108 -4.40 4.68 9.01
C ASP A 108 -5.06 5.46 10.13
N GLN A 109 -4.72 6.76 10.26
CA GLN A 109 -5.26 7.60 11.32
C GLN A 109 -6.79 7.71 11.25
N PHE A 110 -7.34 7.85 10.04
CA PHE A 110 -8.78 7.86 9.82
C PHE A 110 -9.42 6.52 10.20
N TYR A 111 -8.92 5.41 9.66
CA TYR A 111 -9.50 4.09 9.90
C TYR A 111 -9.46 3.70 11.38
N GLU A 112 -8.37 3.93 12.06
CA GLU A 112 -8.23 3.63 13.49
C GLU A 112 -9.12 4.50 14.37
N SER A 113 -9.35 5.77 13.99
CA SER A 113 -10.20 6.69 14.74
C SER A 113 -11.68 6.31 14.74
N ILE A 114 -12.14 5.47 13.79
CA ILE A 114 -13.55 5.06 13.67
C ILE A 114 -13.89 4.08 14.80
N PRO A 115 -14.86 4.40 15.70
CA PRO A 115 -15.12 3.65 16.92
C PRO A 115 -16.08 2.46 16.78
N PHE A 116 -16.47 2.09 15.56
CA PHE A 116 -17.44 1.03 15.32
C PHE A 116 -16.86 -0.07 14.40
N ARG A 117 -17.43 -1.29 14.50
CA ARG A 117 -16.92 -2.49 13.81
C ARG A 117 -17.29 -2.57 12.33
N ARG A 118 -18.36 -1.88 11.89
CA ARG A 118 -18.82 -1.91 10.49
C ARG A 118 -17.98 -1.01 9.60
N LYS A 119 -16.68 -1.27 9.57
CA LYS A 119 -15.67 -0.63 8.74
C LYS A 119 -14.77 -1.69 8.13
N THR A 120 -14.33 -1.48 6.90
CA THR A 120 -13.43 -2.37 6.18
C THR A 120 -12.32 -1.57 5.55
N ARG A 121 -11.09 -2.05 5.61
CA ARG A 121 -9.94 -1.53 4.88
C ARG A 121 -9.24 -2.67 4.18
N LEU A 122 -8.91 -2.48 2.91
CA LEU A 122 -8.20 -3.44 2.09
C LEU A 122 -7.69 -2.77 0.81
N HIS A 123 -6.67 -3.38 0.20
CA HIS A 123 -6.25 -2.99 -1.13
C HIS A 123 -7.37 -3.24 -2.14
N PHE A 124 -7.53 -2.31 -3.08
CA PHE A 124 -8.59 -2.38 -4.08
C PHE A 124 -8.61 -3.68 -4.88
N HIS A 125 -7.45 -4.21 -5.26
CA HIS A 125 -7.39 -5.47 -6.00
C HIS A 125 -7.90 -6.68 -5.19
N HIS A 126 -7.64 -6.74 -3.87
CA HIS A 126 -8.18 -7.77 -2.98
C HIS A 126 -9.70 -7.66 -2.85
N PHE A 127 -10.23 -6.43 -2.81
CA PHE A 127 -11.68 -6.22 -2.84
C PHE A 127 -12.30 -6.81 -4.10
N MET A 128 -11.73 -6.52 -5.28
CA MET A 128 -12.25 -7.06 -6.55
C MET A 128 -12.15 -8.58 -6.62
N GLN A 129 -11.07 -9.19 -6.10
CA GLN A 129 -10.98 -10.66 -5.99
C GLN A 129 -12.12 -11.24 -5.13
N GLN A 130 -12.46 -10.60 -4.00
CA GLN A 130 -13.57 -11.02 -3.17
C GLN A 130 -14.91 -10.85 -3.88
N VAL A 131 -15.13 -9.74 -4.58
CA VAL A 131 -16.34 -9.50 -5.39
C VAL A 131 -16.52 -10.59 -6.45
N HIS A 132 -15.47 -10.91 -7.22
CA HIS A 132 -15.51 -11.99 -8.20
C HIS A 132 -15.82 -13.35 -7.58
N LYS A 133 -15.21 -13.66 -6.44
CA LYS A 133 -15.47 -14.90 -5.71
C LYS A 133 -16.94 -15.01 -5.27
N GLU A 134 -17.51 -13.92 -4.76
CA GLU A 134 -18.93 -13.90 -4.35
C GLU A 134 -19.87 -13.98 -5.56
N LEU A 135 -19.59 -13.26 -6.65
CA LEU A 135 -20.36 -13.35 -7.89
C LEU A 135 -20.37 -14.77 -8.46
N ASN A 136 -19.22 -15.46 -8.42
CA ASN A 136 -19.12 -16.85 -8.87
C ASN A 136 -19.99 -17.82 -8.03
N LYS A 137 -20.06 -17.59 -6.69
CA LYS A 137 -20.94 -18.36 -5.80
C LYS A 137 -22.44 -18.11 -6.08
N LEU A 138 -22.77 -16.91 -6.55
CA LEU A 138 -24.12 -16.47 -6.85
C LEU A 138 -24.51 -16.70 -8.33
N SER A 139 -23.69 -17.47 -9.06
CA SER A 139 -23.95 -17.80 -10.47
C SER A 139 -25.33 -18.48 -10.61
N GLY A 140 -26.14 -17.97 -11.56
CA GLY A 140 -27.51 -18.43 -11.76
C GLY A 140 -28.57 -17.77 -10.89
N GLN A 141 -28.20 -16.94 -9.93
CA GLN A 141 -29.15 -16.15 -9.15
C GLN A 141 -29.58 -14.86 -9.90
N ARG A 142 -30.78 -14.38 -9.62
CA ARG A 142 -31.26 -13.11 -10.16
C ARG A 142 -30.57 -11.93 -9.47
N ASN A 143 -29.99 -11.01 -10.22
CA ASN A 143 -29.31 -9.81 -9.74
C ASN A 143 -28.17 -10.09 -8.73
N PRO A 144 -27.15 -10.87 -9.07
CA PRO A 144 -26.11 -11.26 -8.12
C PRO A 144 -25.35 -10.06 -7.54
N LEU A 145 -25.16 -8.96 -8.29
CA LEU A 145 -24.51 -7.74 -7.79
C LEU A 145 -25.30 -7.05 -6.67
N GLU A 146 -26.63 -7.14 -6.67
CA GLU A 146 -27.46 -6.64 -5.55
C GLU A 146 -27.15 -7.40 -4.26
N LEU A 147 -27.07 -8.74 -4.36
CA LEU A 147 -26.78 -9.60 -3.22
C LEU A 147 -25.37 -9.35 -2.67
N VAL A 148 -24.38 -9.15 -3.56
CA VAL A 148 -23.01 -8.79 -3.17
C VAL A 148 -23.00 -7.43 -2.46
N ALA A 149 -23.68 -6.42 -2.99
CA ALA A 149 -23.78 -5.09 -2.38
C ALA A 149 -24.47 -5.15 -1.00
N ASP A 150 -25.54 -5.96 -0.86
CA ASP A 150 -26.21 -6.20 0.43
C ASP A 150 -25.26 -6.83 1.45
N GLN A 151 -24.49 -7.81 1.04
CA GLN A 151 -23.51 -8.49 1.90
C GLN A 151 -22.40 -7.54 2.35
N ILE A 152 -21.87 -6.74 1.43
CA ILE A 152 -20.85 -5.72 1.76
C ILE A 152 -21.43 -4.71 2.75
N TYR A 153 -22.62 -4.18 2.50
CA TYR A 153 -23.27 -3.20 3.38
C TYR A 153 -23.56 -3.73 4.78
N LYS A 154 -23.92 -5.02 4.92
CA LYS A 154 -24.09 -5.66 6.23
C LYS A 154 -22.82 -5.61 7.06
N ASN A 155 -21.67 -5.78 6.42
CA ASN A 155 -20.38 -5.86 7.07
C ASN A 155 -19.70 -4.49 7.24
N ALA A 156 -19.93 -3.55 6.33
CA ALA A 156 -19.28 -2.25 6.33
C ALA A 156 -20.21 -1.13 5.88
N VAL A 157 -20.24 -0.03 6.63
CA VAL A 157 -20.84 1.26 6.24
C VAL A 157 -19.77 2.26 5.79
N VAL A 158 -18.52 1.93 6.07
CA VAL A 158 -17.33 2.64 5.59
C VAL A 158 -16.40 1.64 4.95
N ILE A 159 -15.97 1.93 3.73
CA ILE A 159 -14.97 1.16 3.02
C ILE A 159 -13.77 2.07 2.74
N CYS A 160 -12.60 1.61 3.16
CA CYS A 160 -11.33 2.25 2.90
C CYS A 160 -10.56 1.43 1.87
N PHE A 161 -10.25 2.03 0.73
CA PHE A 161 -9.40 1.40 -0.29
C PHE A 161 -8.01 2.00 -0.28
N ASP A 162 -7.04 1.14 -0.09
CA ASP A 162 -5.65 1.47 -0.42
C ASP A 162 -5.41 1.18 -1.90
N GLU A 163 -4.64 2.07 -2.54
CA GLU A 163 -4.24 1.94 -3.94
C GLU A 163 -5.40 1.69 -4.92
N PHE A 164 -6.38 2.59 -4.92
CA PHE A 164 -7.51 2.49 -5.86
C PHE A 164 -7.02 2.68 -7.29
N PHE A 165 -6.93 1.57 -8.01
CA PHE A 165 -6.46 1.53 -9.39
C PHE A 165 -7.18 0.42 -10.17
N VAL A 166 -7.68 0.76 -11.37
CA VAL A 166 -8.42 -0.17 -12.23
C VAL A 166 -7.59 -0.46 -13.47
N SER A 167 -7.20 -1.72 -13.66
CA SER A 167 -6.35 -2.16 -14.77
C SER A 167 -7.03 -3.08 -15.76
N ASN A 168 -8.04 -3.84 -15.34
CA ASN A 168 -8.68 -4.82 -16.23
C ASN A 168 -10.14 -4.47 -16.57
N VAL A 169 -10.58 -4.97 -17.73
CA VAL A 169 -11.92 -4.69 -18.27
C VAL A 169 -13.04 -5.27 -17.40
N THR A 170 -12.84 -6.43 -16.80
CA THR A 170 -13.87 -7.12 -16.00
C THR A 170 -14.19 -6.31 -14.75
N ASP A 171 -13.17 -5.83 -14.04
CA ASP A 171 -13.35 -4.96 -12.88
C ASP A 171 -14.03 -3.66 -13.28
N ALA A 172 -13.57 -3.03 -14.37
CA ALA A 172 -14.14 -1.78 -14.87
C ALA A 172 -15.65 -1.89 -15.15
N MET A 173 -16.08 -3.02 -15.74
CA MET A 173 -17.51 -3.22 -16.06
C MET A 173 -18.39 -3.48 -14.84
N ILE A 174 -17.84 -4.11 -13.81
CA ILE A 174 -18.59 -4.42 -12.58
C ILE A 174 -18.71 -3.19 -11.67
N LEU A 175 -17.68 -2.36 -11.64
CA LEU A 175 -17.55 -1.27 -10.65
C LEU A 175 -18.65 -0.22 -10.73
N SER A 176 -19.11 0.14 -11.94
CA SER A 176 -20.16 1.15 -12.10
C SER A 176 -21.45 0.73 -11.37
N ASP A 177 -21.92 -0.47 -11.65
CA ASP A 177 -23.14 -0.99 -11.03
C ASP A 177 -22.95 -1.27 -9.54
N LEU A 178 -21.79 -1.80 -9.15
CA LEU A 178 -21.50 -2.11 -7.75
C LEU A 178 -21.42 -0.83 -6.90
N PHE A 179 -20.71 0.20 -7.37
CA PHE A 179 -20.57 1.46 -6.64
C PHE A 179 -21.89 2.19 -6.54
N GLN A 180 -22.69 2.22 -7.61
CA GLN A 180 -24.04 2.78 -7.53
C GLN A 180 -24.83 2.12 -6.40
N LYS A 181 -24.86 0.78 -6.36
CA LYS A 181 -25.59 0.01 -5.34
C LYS A 181 -25.06 0.23 -3.92
N LEU A 182 -23.75 0.38 -3.75
CA LEU A 182 -23.13 0.66 -2.45
C LEU A 182 -23.48 2.07 -1.95
N PHE A 183 -23.40 3.08 -2.82
CA PHE A 183 -23.76 4.46 -2.45
C PHE A 183 -25.25 4.62 -2.17
N GLU A 184 -26.14 3.96 -2.93
CA GLU A 184 -27.59 3.93 -2.67
C GLU A 184 -27.92 3.32 -1.29
N ARG A 185 -27.11 2.37 -0.82
CA ARG A 185 -27.23 1.76 0.52
C ARG A 185 -26.63 2.62 1.63
N GLY A 186 -25.95 3.68 1.28
CA GLY A 186 -25.34 4.59 2.24
C GLY A 186 -23.97 4.15 2.74
N VAL A 187 -23.19 3.48 1.90
CA VAL A 187 -21.76 3.20 2.14
C VAL A 187 -20.95 4.47 1.87
N THR A 188 -20.07 4.82 2.80
CA THR A 188 -19.11 5.90 2.64
C THR A 188 -17.80 5.31 2.14
N LEU A 189 -17.25 5.88 1.06
CA LEU A 189 -15.98 5.48 0.46
C LEU A 189 -14.86 6.45 0.87
N VAL A 190 -13.75 5.91 1.38
CA VAL A 190 -12.50 6.65 1.52
C VAL A 190 -11.43 5.88 0.73
N ALA A 191 -10.75 6.55 -0.19
CA ALA A 191 -9.79 5.88 -1.06
C ALA A 191 -8.50 6.67 -1.19
N THR A 192 -7.37 5.95 -1.29
CA THR A 192 -6.09 6.49 -1.72
C THR A 192 -5.78 6.01 -3.13
N SER A 193 -5.15 6.87 -3.92
CA SER A 193 -4.73 6.55 -5.29
C SER A 193 -3.49 7.36 -5.67
N ASN A 194 -2.74 6.90 -6.65
CA ASN A 194 -1.68 7.69 -7.28
C ASN A 194 -2.20 8.48 -8.48
N ILE A 195 -3.48 8.31 -8.83
CA ILE A 195 -4.08 8.85 -10.06
C ILE A 195 -5.35 9.65 -9.70
N ALA A 196 -5.53 10.81 -10.32
CA ALA A 196 -6.79 11.54 -10.24
C ALA A 196 -7.96 10.70 -10.81
N PRO A 197 -9.21 10.87 -10.34
CA PRO A 197 -10.34 10.09 -10.82
C PRO A 197 -10.48 10.07 -12.34
N GLU A 198 -10.21 11.17 -13.02
CA GLU A 198 -10.28 11.31 -14.48
C GLU A 198 -9.25 10.44 -15.21
N GLY A 199 -8.13 10.13 -14.54
CA GLY A 199 -7.05 9.29 -15.05
C GLY A 199 -7.30 7.79 -14.85
N LEU A 200 -8.27 7.39 -14.03
CA LEU A 200 -8.59 5.99 -13.79
C LEU A 200 -8.99 5.29 -15.08
N TYR A 201 -8.46 4.09 -15.26
CA TYR A 201 -8.71 3.24 -16.43
C TYR A 201 -8.47 3.97 -17.76
N LYS A 202 -7.50 4.91 -17.80
CA LYS A 202 -7.08 5.63 -19.00
C LYS A 202 -6.56 4.61 -20.02
N ASN A 203 -6.99 4.74 -21.27
CA ASN A 203 -6.69 3.80 -22.36
C ASN A 203 -7.27 2.37 -22.19
N GLY A 204 -8.15 2.13 -21.22
CA GLY A 204 -8.82 0.84 -21.04
C GLY A 204 -9.87 0.55 -22.13
N ILE A 205 -10.05 -0.72 -22.44
CA ILE A 205 -11.06 -1.19 -23.40
C ILE A 205 -12.47 -0.86 -22.87
N HIS A 206 -13.31 -0.25 -23.71
CA HIS A 206 -14.66 0.22 -23.31
C HIS A 206 -14.66 1.22 -22.16
N ARG A 207 -13.69 2.14 -22.14
CA ARG A 207 -13.58 3.19 -21.11
C ARG A 207 -14.85 4.02 -20.97
N ASP A 208 -15.60 4.21 -22.02
CA ASP A 208 -16.92 4.88 -22.03
C ASP A 208 -17.88 4.31 -20.99
N ARG A 209 -17.86 2.99 -20.80
CA ARG A 209 -18.69 2.30 -19.78
C ARG A 209 -18.14 2.46 -18.35
N PHE A 210 -16.90 2.87 -18.20
CA PHE A 210 -16.29 3.14 -16.90
C PHE A 210 -16.46 4.60 -16.44
N LEU A 211 -16.72 5.53 -17.36
CA LEU A 211 -16.93 6.95 -17.03
C LEU A 211 -18.00 7.17 -15.94
N PRO A 212 -19.14 6.46 -15.91
CA PRO A 212 -20.10 6.56 -14.81
C PRO A 212 -19.51 6.23 -13.44
N THR A 213 -18.53 5.32 -13.35
CA THR A 213 -17.82 5.03 -12.09
C THR A 213 -17.03 6.25 -11.62
N ILE A 214 -16.35 6.94 -12.52
CA ILE A 214 -15.62 8.19 -12.22
C ILE A 214 -16.58 9.25 -11.69
N GLU A 215 -17.71 9.45 -12.36
CA GLU A 215 -18.75 10.40 -11.95
C GLU A 215 -19.31 10.05 -10.57
N LEU A 216 -19.55 8.77 -10.29
CA LEU A 216 -20.00 8.32 -8.97
C LEU A 216 -18.97 8.61 -7.88
N VAL A 217 -17.69 8.39 -8.14
CA VAL A 217 -16.60 8.72 -7.20
C VAL A 217 -16.56 10.22 -6.95
N GLN A 218 -16.56 11.05 -7.97
CA GLN A 218 -16.52 12.52 -7.85
C GLN A 218 -17.76 13.09 -7.13
N LYS A 219 -18.93 12.51 -7.38
CA LYS A 219 -20.18 12.89 -6.72
C LYS A 219 -20.18 12.54 -5.23
N ASN A 220 -19.72 11.35 -4.89
CA ASN A 220 -19.82 10.78 -3.54
C ASN A 220 -18.57 10.95 -2.69
N CYS A 221 -17.45 11.46 -3.25
CA CYS A 221 -16.22 11.74 -2.52
C CYS A 221 -15.74 13.18 -2.74
N ALA A 222 -15.17 13.80 -1.72
CA ALA A 222 -14.32 14.97 -1.88
C ALA A 222 -13.00 14.50 -2.51
N VAL A 223 -12.68 15.02 -3.69
CA VAL A 223 -11.45 14.67 -4.43
C VAL A 223 -10.36 15.64 -4.03
N LEU A 224 -9.29 15.13 -3.44
CA LEU A 224 -8.19 15.93 -2.91
C LEU A 224 -6.87 15.49 -3.52
N ASN A 225 -6.16 16.45 -4.05
CA ASN A 225 -4.77 16.26 -4.41
C ASN A 225 -3.91 16.49 -3.17
N VAL A 226 -3.24 15.44 -2.68
CA VAL A 226 -2.32 15.52 -1.54
C VAL A 226 -0.87 15.69 -1.99
N ASP A 227 -0.67 16.11 -3.23
CA ASP A 227 0.64 16.35 -3.81
C ASP A 227 1.04 17.82 -3.63
N ALA A 228 1.58 18.14 -2.47
CA ALA A 228 2.10 19.48 -2.18
C ALA A 228 3.43 19.81 -2.89
N GLY A 229 3.87 18.96 -3.83
CA GLY A 229 5.14 19.16 -4.54
C GLY A 229 6.39 18.76 -3.76
N VAL A 230 6.30 18.46 -2.46
CA VAL A 230 7.43 18.01 -1.65
C VAL A 230 7.25 16.55 -1.27
N ASP A 231 7.99 15.66 -1.94
CA ASP A 231 8.08 14.27 -1.52
C ASP A 231 8.94 14.18 -0.26
N TYR A 232 8.31 13.84 0.86
CA TYR A 232 9.01 13.68 2.14
C TYR A 232 10.12 12.62 2.03
N ARG A 233 9.87 11.50 1.36
CA ARG A 233 10.88 10.46 1.15
C ARG A 233 12.02 10.96 0.28
N LEU A 234 11.69 11.71 -0.77
CA LEU A 234 12.68 12.35 -1.61
C LEU A 234 13.57 13.30 -0.78
N ARG A 235 12.97 14.04 0.15
CA ARG A 235 13.73 14.88 1.08
C ARG A 235 14.63 14.06 1.99
N VAL A 236 14.12 12.96 2.57
CA VAL A 236 14.93 12.01 3.37
C VAL A 236 16.05 11.41 2.52
N LEU A 237 15.76 10.97 1.29
CA LEU A 237 16.73 10.41 0.37
C LEU A 237 17.79 11.43 -0.05
N ARG A 238 17.43 12.68 -0.30
CA ARG A 238 18.37 13.76 -0.62
C ARG A 238 19.30 14.13 0.53
N GLN A 239 18.79 14.11 1.75
CA GLN A 239 19.59 14.39 2.95
C GLN A 239 20.37 13.17 3.41
N ALA A 240 20.01 11.98 2.93
CA ALA A 240 20.66 10.75 3.28
C ALA A 240 21.84 10.44 2.35
N GLN A 241 22.91 9.97 2.92
CA GLN A 241 23.89 9.20 2.18
C GLN A 241 23.23 7.89 1.75
N LEU A 242 23.13 7.62 0.43
CA LEU A 242 22.44 6.42 -0.10
C LEU A 242 23.36 5.21 -0.20
N PHE A 243 24.64 5.42 0.00
CA PHE A 243 25.66 4.39 -0.05
C PHE A 243 26.64 4.57 1.10
N LYS A 244 26.83 3.53 1.92
CA LYS A 244 27.76 3.55 3.04
C LYS A 244 28.78 2.40 2.91
N HIS A 245 30.03 2.74 3.05
CA HIS A 245 31.18 1.84 3.12
C HIS A 245 32.26 2.44 4.04
N PRO A 246 33.25 1.68 4.52
CA PRO A 246 33.25 0.23 4.58
C PRO A 246 32.25 -0.33 5.58
N LEU A 247 32.03 -1.64 5.57
CA LEU A 247 31.23 -2.32 6.57
C LEU A 247 31.92 -2.24 7.94
N ASN A 248 31.21 -1.78 8.94
CA ASN A 248 31.63 -1.68 10.34
C ASN A 248 30.44 -1.89 11.27
N ASP A 249 30.68 -1.88 12.59
CA ASP A 249 29.62 -2.12 13.60
C ASP A 249 28.49 -1.08 13.58
N GLU A 250 28.69 0.09 12.97
CA GLU A 250 27.67 1.16 12.87
C GLU A 250 26.74 1.00 11.69
N VAL A 251 27.04 0.13 10.73
CA VAL A 251 26.27 -0.02 9.49
C VAL A 251 24.85 -0.49 9.77
N GLY A 252 24.67 -1.42 10.72
CA GLY A 252 23.36 -1.92 11.12
C GLY A 252 22.44 -0.83 11.70
N SER A 253 22.97 -0.01 12.62
CA SER A 253 22.23 1.13 13.19
C SER A 253 21.93 2.19 12.12
N TRP A 254 22.89 2.48 11.24
CA TRP A 254 22.71 3.41 10.13
C TRP A 254 21.59 2.98 9.17
N MET A 255 21.52 1.69 8.80
CA MET A 255 20.45 1.15 7.96
C MET A 255 19.10 1.21 8.65
N THR A 256 19.07 0.89 9.95
CA THR A 256 17.85 0.99 10.77
C THR A 256 17.30 2.40 10.81
N GLU A 257 18.15 3.40 11.05
CA GLU A 257 17.77 4.81 11.03
C GLU A 257 17.19 5.24 9.67
N ARG A 258 17.79 4.79 8.55
CA ARG A 258 17.29 5.08 7.20
C ARG A 258 15.94 4.44 6.93
N PHE A 259 15.79 3.16 7.31
CA PHE A 259 14.52 2.46 7.18
C PHE A 259 13.42 3.16 7.98
N GLN A 260 13.68 3.48 9.26
CA GLN A 260 12.74 4.18 10.12
C GLN A 260 12.38 5.59 9.58
N ALA A 261 13.39 6.32 9.10
CA ALA A 261 13.17 7.64 8.51
C ALA A 261 12.29 7.60 7.24
N LEU A 262 12.41 6.53 6.43
CA LEU A 262 11.61 6.34 5.20
C LEU A 262 10.20 5.82 5.47
N THR A 263 10.03 5.03 6.53
CA THR A 263 8.76 4.34 6.80
C THR A 263 7.94 4.97 7.92
N HIS A 264 8.54 5.90 8.70
CA HIS A 264 7.97 6.46 9.92
C HIS A 264 7.56 5.40 10.96
N THR A 265 8.13 4.21 10.86
CA THR A 265 7.84 3.08 11.74
C THR A 265 9.01 2.82 12.65
N GLN A 266 8.77 2.82 13.97
CA GLN A 266 9.78 2.41 14.96
C GLN A 266 9.90 0.88 15.07
N THR A 267 8.88 0.16 14.62
CA THR A 267 8.85 -1.31 14.69
C THR A 267 9.25 -1.91 13.35
N LEU A 268 10.31 -2.69 13.33
CA LEU A 268 10.72 -3.46 12.17
C LEU A 268 9.81 -4.69 12.02
N SER A 269 9.12 -4.79 10.89
CA SER A 269 8.44 -6.03 10.51
C SER A 269 9.42 -6.85 9.69
N ASN A 270 10.02 -7.86 10.30
CA ASN A 270 10.94 -8.80 9.67
C ASN A 270 10.26 -10.09 9.19
N THR A 271 8.97 -10.02 8.91
CA THR A 271 8.23 -11.19 8.38
C THR A 271 8.67 -11.49 6.95
N PRO A 272 8.82 -12.77 6.58
CA PRO A 272 9.12 -13.14 5.20
C PRO A 272 8.03 -12.71 4.24
N ILE A 273 8.41 -12.33 3.03
CA ILE A 273 7.50 -12.00 1.93
C ILE A 273 7.54 -13.06 0.84
N MET A 274 6.50 -13.11 0.00
CA MET A 274 6.42 -14.02 -1.13
C MET A 274 6.64 -13.26 -2.44
N ILE A 275 7.67 -13.62 -3.19
CA ILE A 275 7.99 -13.08 -4.51
C ILE A 275 8.03 -14.26 -5.50
N ASN A 276 7.20 -14.25 -6.53
CA ASN A 276 7.10 -15.32 -7.54
C ASN A 276 7.01 -16.74 -6.90
N ASN A 277 6.18 -16.88 -5.86
CA ASN A 277 6.03 -18.12 -5.07
C ASN A 277 7.33 -18.58 -4.35
N ARG A 278 8.27 -17.69 -4.11
CA ARG A 278 9.48 -17.95 -3.34
C ARG A 278 9.50 -17.07 -2.09
N VAL A 279 9.91 -17.65 -0.99
CA VAL A 279 10.09 -16.91 0.27
C VAL A 279 11.32 -16.02 0.15
N VAL A 280 11.19 -14.77 0.56
CA VAL A 280 12.27 -13.78 0.71
C VAL A 280 12.29 -13.35 2.16
N GLU A 281 13.38 -13.65 2.86
CA GLU A 281 13.59 -13.18 4.24
C GLU A 281 13.88 -11.68 4.23
N THR A 282 13.26 -10.94 5.14
CA THR A 282 13.43 -9.49 5.21
C THR A 282 14.02 -9.07 6.55
N LEU A 283 14.78 -7.99 6.55
CA LEU A 283 15.19 -7.27 7.76
C LEU A 283 14.11 -6.27 8.19
N GLY A 284 13.34 -5.80 7.22
CA GLY A 284 12.18 -4.95 7.41
C GLY A 284 11.44 -4.73 6.10
N HIS A 285 10.13 -4.55 6.16
CA HIS A 285 9.35 -4.14 5.00
C HIS A 285 8.09 -3.38 5.40
N THR A 286 7.63 -2.55 4.48
CA THR A 286 6.31 -1.91 4.48
C THR A 286 5.65 -2.17 3.13
N GLU A 287 4.57 -1.47 2.80
CA GLU A 287 3.90 -1.62 1.50
C GLU A 287 4.80 -1.25 0.31
N ASP A 288 5.77 -0.35 0.51
CA ASP A 288 6.55 0.26 -0.56
C ASP A 288 8.05 0.40 -0.28
N VAL A 289 8.51 0.00 0.90
CA VAL A 289 9.93 -0.06 1.29
C VAL A 289 10.28 -1.48 1.68
N LEU A 290 11.34 -2.02 1.09
CA LEU A 290 11.88 -3.34 1.38
C LEU A 290 13.31 -3.21 1.90
N TRP A 291 13.66 -3.99 2.91
CA TRP A 291 15.02 -4.11 3.41
C TRP A 291 15.43 -5.58 3.51
N CYS A 292 16.47 -5.96 2.79
CA CYS A 292 17.01 -7.31 2.74
C CYS A 292 18.52 -7.34 2.87
N GLU A 293 19.04 -8.51 3.26
CA GLU A 293 20.45 -8.84 3.11
C GLU A 293 20.82 -9.07 1.65
N PHE A 294 22.05 -8.70 1.26
CA PHE A 294 22.59 -9.02 -0.06
C PHE A 294 22.56 -10.53 -0.33
N SER A 295 22.91 -11.33 0.68
CA SER A 295 22.92 -12.78 0.59
C SER A 295 21.54 -13.37 0.24
N GLU A 296 20.47 -12.76 0.75
CA GLU A 296 19.10 -13.19 0.48
C GLU A 296 18.71 -12.95 -0.99
N LEU A 297 19.10 -11.81 -1.54
CA LEU A 297 18.73 -11.40 -2.89
C LEU A 297 19.69 -11.97 -3.96
N CYS A 298 21.00 -12.10 -3.64
CA CYS A 298 22.01 -12.40 -4.64
C CYS A 298 22.70 -13.75 -4.47
N PHE A 299 22.78 -14.34 -3.26
CA PHE A 299 23.36 -15.67 -3.09
C PHE A 299 22.31 -16.79 -3.14
N LYS A 300 21.08 -16.53 -2.76
CA LYS A 300 19.98 -17.47 -2.99
C LYS A 300 19.57 -17.49 -4.47
N PRO A 301 18.98 -18.59 -4.97
CA PRO A 301 18.57 -18.70 -6.37
C PRO A 301 17.40 -17.77 -6.70
N ARG A 302 17.73 -16.59 -7.22
CA ARG A 302 16.80 -15.57 -7.72
C ARG A 302 16.97 -15.41 -9.22
N SER A 303 15.91 -15.02 -9.88
CA SER A 303 15.84 -14.75 -11.32
C SER A 303 15.57 -13.26 -11.59
N PRO A 304 15.82 -12.74 -12.78
CA PRO A 304 15.39 -11.38 -13.14
C PRO A 304 13.90 -11.13 -12.89
N ALA A 305 13.04 -12.13 -13.08
CA ALA A 305 11.60 -12.01 -12.81
C ALA A 305 11.29 -11.69 -11.33
N ASP A 306 12.13 -12.18 -10.39
CA ASP A 306 11.96 -11.88 -8.96
C ASP A 306 12.28 -10.40 -8.68
N PHE A 307 13.31 -9.85 -9.32
CA PHE A 307 13.67 -8.44 -9.20
C PHE A 307 12.64 -7.53 -9.87
N ILE A 308 12.05 -7.95 -10.99
CA ILE A 308 10.93 -7.27 -11.63
C ILE A 308 9.73 -7.17 -10.69
N GLU A 309 9.37 -8.28 -10.02
CA GLU A 309 8.25 -8.28 -9.08
C GLU A 309 8.54 -7.41 -7.85
N ILE A 310 9.75 -7.50 -7.27
CA ILE A 310 10.19 -6.62 -6.19
C ILE A 310 10.08 -5.16 -6.64
N ALA A 311 10.60 -4.82 -7.82
CA ALA A 311 10.57 -3.46 -8.34
C ALA A 311 9.16 -2.96 -8.67
N ASN A 312 8.21 -3.83 -8.95
CA ASN A 312 6.80 -3.44 -9.15
C ASN A 312 6.06 -3.18 -7.84
N ILE A 313 6.48 -3.83 -6.74
CA ILE A 313 5.86 -3.68 -5.42
C ILE A 313 6.49 -2.52 -4.65
N TYR A 314 7.83 -2.47 -4.61
CA TYR A 314 8.59 -1.57 -3.75
C TYR A 314 9.23 -0.44 -4.55
N ASN A 315 9.00 0.79 -4.13
CA ASN A 315 9.63 1.96 -4.75
C ASN A 315 11.00 2.30 -4.15
N THR A 316 11.29 1.76 -2.96
CA THR A 316 12.57 1.94 -2.28
C THR A 316 13.03 0.60 -1.71
N VAL A 317 14.26 0.25 -2.00
CA VAL A 317 14.86 -1.00 -1.51
C VAL A 317 16.19 -0.70 -0.82
N LEU A 318 16.36 -1.26 0.38
CA LEU A 318 17.59 -1.24 1.15
C LEU A 318 18.27 -2.60 1.03
N VAL A 319 19.55 -2.63 0.69
CA VAL A 319 20.33 -3.87 0.60
C VAL A 319 21.58 -3.74 1.46
N SER A 320 21.67 -4.60 2.47
CA SER A 320 22.77 -4.60 3.43
C SER A 320 23.84 -5.60 3.06
N ASN A 321 25.08 -5.27 3.46
CA ASN A 321 26.21 -6.17 3.53
C ASN A 321 26.63 -6.75 2.17
N ILE A 322 26.79 -5.88 1.16
CA ILE A 322 27.35 -6.26 -0.13
C ILE A 322 28.85 -6.56 0.10
N PRO A 323 29.31 -7.81 -0.11
CA PRO A 323 30.69 -8.15 0.07
C PRO A 323 31.55 -7.59 -1.09
N TYR A 324 32.83 -7.67 -0.95
CA TYR A 324 33.74 -7.45 -2.07
C TYR A 324 33.52 -8.50 -3.16
N LEU A 325 33.11 -8.06 -4.32
CA LEU A 325 32.69 -8.94 -5.42
C LEU A 325 33.90 -9.36 -6.26
N THR A 326 34.00 -10.65 -6.52
CA THR A 326 35.11 -11.25 -7.28
C THR A 326 34.56 -12.28 -8.28
N ASP A 327 35.44 -12.80 -9.14
CA ASP A 327 35.11 -13.89 -10.06
C ASP A 327 34.65 -15.17 -9.35
N PHE A 328 35.03 -15.39 -8.08
CA PHE A 328 34.54 -16.50 -7.26
C PHE A 328 33.05 -16.33 -6.88
N LEU A 329 32.57 -15.10 -6.79
CA LEU A 329 31.19 -14.74 -6.49
C LEU A 329 30.38 -14.40 -7.76
N SER A 330 30.85 -14.87 -8.94
CA SER A 330 30.31 -14.47 -10.25
C SER A 330 28.79 -14.63 -10.38
N GLU A 331 28.20 -15.68 -9.79
CA GLU A 331 26.74 -15.89 -9.79
C GLU A 331 25.99 -14.85 -8.95
N GLY A 332 26.51 -14.53 -7.77
CA GLY A 332 25.97 -13.48 -6.92
C GLY A 332 26.13 -12.10 -7.56
N THR A 333 27.30 -11.84 -8.14
CA THR A 333 27.60 -10.61 -8.87
C THR A 333 26.66 -10.44 -10.07
N ARG A 334 26.39 -11.51 -10.83
CA ARG A 334 25.45 -11.47 -11.97
C ARG A 334 24.03 -11.14 -11.52
N ARG A 335 23.56 -11.72 -10.40
CA ARG A 335 22.23 -11.39 -9.83
C ARG A 335 22.18 -9.95 -9.34
N PHE A 336 23.27 -9.45 -8.75
CA PHE A 336 23.36 -8.05 -8.36
C PHE A 336 23.27 -7.10 -9.57
N ILE A 337 23.95 -7.43 -10.67
CA ILE A 337 23.85 -6.67 -11.93
C ILE A 337 22.38 -6.64 -12.39
N TYR A 338 21.68 -7.79 -12.43
CA TYR A 338 20.28 -7.85 -12.81
C TYR A 338 19.38 -7.05 -11.86
N LEU A 339 19.62 -7.12 -10.55
CA LEU A 339 18.89 -6.33 -9.57
C LEU A 339 19.02 -4.83 -9.85
N VAL A 340 20.25 -4.35 -10.03
CA VAL A 340 20.49 -2.93 -10.32
C VAL A 340 19.87 -2.52 -11.66
N ASP A 341 20.01 -3.35 -12.70
CA ASP A 341 19.43 -3.09 -14.01
C ASP A 341 17.89 -2.94 -13.92
N GLU A 342 17.20 -3.89 -13.27
CA GLU A 342 15.74 -3.86 -13.14
C GLU A 342 15.24 -2.71 -12.27
N PHE A 343 15.97 -2.40 -11.20
CA PHE A 343 15.61 -1.31 -10.30
C PHE A 343 15.84 0.06 -10.94
N TYR A 344 16.97 0.23 -11.65
CA TYR A 344 17.26 1.44 -12.40
C TYR A 344 16.18 1.75 -13.45
N ASP A 345 15.83 0.77 -14.28
CA ASP A 345 14.88 0.93 -15.36
C ASP A 345 13.45 1.29 -14.85
N ARG A 346 13.13 0.91 -13.60
CA ARG A 346 11.84 1.18 -12.96
C ARG A 346 11.84 2.35 -11.98
N GLY A 347 12.95 3.04 -11.84
CA GLY A 347 13.05 4.20 -10.95
C GLY A 347 12.98 3.85 -9.45
N VAL A 348 13.33 2.61 -9.08
CA VAL A 348 13.41 2.18 -7.67
C VAL A 348 14.56 2.88 -6.98
N LYS A 349 14.33 3.45 -5.81
CA LYS A 349 15.37 4.11 -5.00
C LYS A 349 16.14 3.05 -4.23
N LEU A 350 17.47 3.11 -4.28
CA LEU A 350 18.33 2.08 -3.74
C LEU A 350 19.28 2.65 -2.67
N ILE A 351 19.25 2.04 -1.47
CA ILE A 351 20.15 2.36 -0.37
C ILE A 351 21.02 1.12 -0.10
N LEU A 352 22.32 1.29 -0.10
CA LEU A 352 23.25 0.17 -0.07
C LEU A 352 24.29 0.33 1.04
N THR A 353 24.74 -0.81 1.56
CA THR A 353 25.97 -0.88 2.34
C THR A 353 26.89 -1.97 1.79
N SER A 354 28.18 -1.69 1.72
CA SER A 354 29.15 -2.58 1.09
C SER A 354 30.50 -2.53 1.77
N GLU A 355 31.33 -3.54 1.49
CA GLU A 355 32.69 -3.57 1.97
C GLU A 355 33.56 -2.47 1.37
N ASP A 356 33.30 -2.09 0.11
CA ASP A 356 34.11 -1.08 -0.57
C ASP A 356 33.24 -0.05 -1.31
N SER A 357 33.87 0.97 -1.88
CA SER A 357 33.22 2.00 -2.71
C SER A 357 32.56 1.38 -3.94
N ILE A 358 31.60 2.09 -4.55
CA ILE A 358 30.95 1.64 -5.80
C ILE A 358 31.99 1.38 -6.89
N ILE A 359 33.08 2.15 -6.91
CA ILE A 359 34.12 2.04 -7.93
C ILE A 359 34.97 0.79 -7.71
N GLU A 360 35.24 0.44 -6.46
CA GLU A 360 36.11 -0.66 -6.08
C GLU A 360 35.40 -1.95 -5.66
N LEU A 361 34.07 -1.94 -5.76
CA LEU A 361 33.19 -3.03 -5.31
C LEU A 361 33.42 -4.38 -6.00
N TYR A 362 34.04 -4.40 -7.18
CA TYR A 362 34.30 -5.62 -7.96
C TYR A 362 35.76 -5.64 -8.47
N GLU A 363 36.42 -6.77 -8.26
CA GLU A 363 37.70 -7.11 -8.84
C GLU A 363 37.61 -8.47 -9.54
N GLY A 364 37.64 -8.46 -10.86
CA GLY A 364 37.56 -9.66 -11.69
C GLY A 364 37.56 -9.32 -13.18
N GLU A 365 37.74 -10.35 -14.01
CA GLU A 365 37.77 -10.20 -15.46
C GLU A 365 36.42 -10.62 -16.11
N ARG A 366 35.72 -11.60 -15.52
CA ARG A 366 34.54 -12.25 -16.15
C ARG A 366 33.36 -11.34 -16.36
N LEU A 367 33.11 -10.40 -15.46
CA LEU A 367 31.94 -9.48 -15.51
C LEU A 367 32.39 -8.02 -15.57
N ALA A 368 33.65 -7.75 -15.96
CA ALA A 368 34.23 -6.40 -15.96
C ALA A 368 33.42 -5.42 -16.82
N PHE A 369 32.94 -5.85 -17.98
CA PHE A 369 32.14 -5.00 -18.86
C PHE A 369 30.75 -4.69 -18.30
N GLU A 370 30.05 -5.70 -17.78
CA GLU A 370 28.70 -5.53 -17.20
C GLU A 370 28.75 -4.69 -15.94
N ILE A 371 29.77 -4.86 -15.10
CA ILE A 371 29.90 -4.14 -13.83
C ILE A 371 30.17 -2.65 -14.04
N GLU A 372 30.87 -2.25 -15.12
CA GLU A 372 31.08 -0.84 -15.45
C GLU A 372 29.73 -0.11 -15.69
N ARG A 373 28.80 -0.77 -16.41
CA ARG A 373 27.46 -0.25 -16.57
C ARG A 373 26.72 -0.14 -15.23
N THR A 374 26.84 -1.17 -14.40
CA THR A 374 26.23 -1.20 -13.07
C THR A 374 26.78 -0.10 -12.17
N ARG A 375 28.10 0.15 -12.18
CA ARG A 375 28.73 1.28 -11.47
C ARG A 375 28.16 2.61 -11.91
N SER A 376 28.05 2.84 -13.22
CA SER A 376 27.48 4.07 -13.77
C SER A 376 26.03 4.26 -13.32
N ARG A 377 25.20 3.22 -13.36
CA ARG A 377 23.82 3.25 -12.88
C ARG A 377 23.72 3.53 -11.38
N LEU A 378 24.55 2.86 -10.56
CA LEU A 378 24.58 3.11 -9.11
C LEU A 378 24.98 4.54 -8.76
N LEU A 379 25.89 5.16 -9.50
CA LEU A 379 26.26 6.55 -9.33
C LEU A 379 25.13 7.49 -9.75
N GLU A 380 24.48 7.20 -10.88
CA GLU A 380 23.32 7.97 -11.36
C GLU A 380 22.12 7.85 -10.42
N MET A 381 21.87 6.67 -9.83
CA MET A 381 20.80 6.45 -8.85
C MET A 381 20.93 7.29 -7.58
N GLN A 382 22.11 7.86 -7.31
CA GLN A 382 22.33 8.81 -6.23
C GLN A 382 22.08 10.26 -6.62
N SER A 383 21.87 10.54 -7.90
CA SER A 383 21.64 11.91 -8.39
C SER A 383 20.25 12.43 -8.02
N ASP A 384 20.16 13.74 -7.86
CA ASP A 384 18.87 14.42 -7.61
C ASP A 384 17.85 14.15 -8.72
N ASP A 385 18.28 14.11 -9.97
CA ASP A 385 17.42 13.86 -11.13
C ASP A 385 16.82 12.46 -11.08
N TYR A 386 17.62 11.44 -10.74
CA TYR A 386 17.14 10.09 -10.59
C TYR A 386 16.20 9.95 -9.37
N LEU A 387 16.52 10.60 -8.26
CA LEU A 387 15.67 10.56 -7.07
C LEU A 387 14.29 11.18 -7.32
N HIS A 388 14.17 12.14 -8.24
CA HIS A 388 12.90 12.71 -8.69
C HIS A 388 12.17 11.88 -9.74
N SER A 389 12.83 10.90 -10.36
CA SER A 389 12.19 10.09 -11.37
C SER A 389 11.01 9.32 -10.78
N GLU A 390 9.92 9.21 -11.55
CA GLU A 390 8.74 8.44 -11.15
C GLU A 390 9.06 6.94 -11.09
N HIS A 391 8.51 6.27 -10.09
CA HIS A 391 8.52 4.82 -10.02
C HIS A 391 7.61 4.24 -11.10
N ARG A 392 8.16 3.39 -11.97
CA ARG A 392 7.48 2.82 -13.14
C ARG A 392 7.06 1.37 -12.88
N GLN A 393 5.79 1.15 -12.65
CA GLN A 393 5.24 -0.20 -12.62
C GLN A 393 5.01 -0.68 -14.06
N ILE A 394 5.89 -1.51 -14.58
CA ILE A 394 5.75 -2.09 -15.93
C ILE A 394 5.02 -3.42 -15.80
N GLN A 395 3.80 -3.49 -16.31
CA GLN A 395 3.09 -4.77 -16.45
C GLN A 395 3.83 -5.64 -17.46
N VAL A 396 4.41 -6.75 -17.00
CA VAL A 396 4.84 -7.81 -17.91
C VAL A 396 3.57 -8.41 -18.50
N ALA A 397 3.31 -8.17 -19.79
CA ALA A 397 2.28 -8.90 -20.51
C ALA A 397 2.55 -10.39 -20.32
N LYS A 398 1.68 -11.09 -19.62
CA LYS A 398 1.72 -12.55 -19.56
C LYS A 398 1.54 -13.02 -21.00
N SER A 399 2.63 -13.48 -21.62
CA SER A 399 2.56 -14.24 -22.86
C SER A 399 1.71 -15.48 -22.57
N SER A 400 0.58 -15.54 -23.26
CA SER A 400 -0.38 -16.64 -23.32
C SER A 400 0.25 -17.99 -23.65
#